data_3f60b25d60a5ca7f8bda90e3f27ca5d9
#
_entry.id   3f60b25d60a5ca7f8bda90e3f27ca5d9
#
_cell.length_a   1.000
_cell.length_b   1.000
_cell.length_c   1.000
_cell.angle_alpha   90.00
_cell.angle_beta   90.00
_cell.angle_gamma   90.00
#
_symmetry.space_group_name_H-M   'P 1'
#
loop_
_entity.id
_entity.type
_entity.pdbx_description
1 polymer ?
#
loop_
_entity_poly.entity_id
_entity_poly.type
_entity_poly.pdbx_seq_one_letter_code
_entity_poly.pdbx_strand_id
1 'polypeptide(L)'
;ITGAAFVIASRSGIVGLGTAGYTDTTRHHAIDQDTVFRVASVSKTFAAGLTGILIREGRFSWGDRVIDYVPDFRINGDSSQVRIEHLLGQSTGLMPHAYDNLIEDGLPLERIQEKYRELSYICQPGACYSYQNSIFSLIEPVIEKTTSQSYARLMQTKIFRPLEMKTASVGYEPFVSNPNHALPHVKSRGQWKTIKVQPNYYRVAPAAGVNASALDMGKWLAAQLGGQPTVIDPAVIQTLTEPRVATVRDTRRKFWRDLLSEAHYGLGWRIYSLGEHQIAYHSGWVSGYRADVAWSDEHDIGIAVLMNVEGSSISELTTTFWRMAFEQIPSFAEENPKRVAALLDPALPAIVTADR
;
A
#
# COMPACT_ATOMS: atom_id res chain seq x y z
N ILE A 1 19.53 -1.23 12.42
CA ILE A 1 18.49 -0.74 11.51
C ILE A 1 19.11 0.36 10.69
N THR A 2 19.04 0.27 9.36
CA THR A 2 19.57 1.30 8.46
C THR A 2 18.70 2.54 8.54
N GLY A 3 17.39 2.43 8.33
CA GLY A 3 16.46 3.53 8.53
C GLY A 3 15.02 3.04 8.55
N ALA A 4 14.19 3.67 9.37
CA ALA A 4 12.78 3.39 9.50
C ALA A 4 12.02 4.65 9.91
N ALA A 5 10.76 4.73 9.51
CA ALA A 5 9.80 5.70 9.99
C ALA A 5 8.45 5.01 10.22
N PHE A 6 7.70 5.45 11.22
CA PHE A 6 6.33 5.02 11.42
C PHE A 6 5.44 6.23 11.71
N VAL A 7 4.17 6.06 11.42
CA VAL A 7 3.14 7.04 11.74
C VAL A 7 1.88 6.32 12.22
N ILE A 8 1.24 6.88 13.23
CA ILE A 8 -0.06 6.45 13.75
C ILE A 8 -1.03 7.60 13.48
N ALA A 9 -2.21 7.29 12.99
CA ALA A 9 -3.24 8.29 12.68
C ALA A 9 -4.62 7.81 13.12
N SER A 10 -5.49 8.78 13.40
CA SER A 10 -6.93 8.63 13.52
C SER A 10 -7.62 9.39 12.40
N ARG A 11 -8.95 9.38 12.33
CA ARG A 11 -9.70 10.21 11.35
C ARG A 11 -9.47 11.71 11.57
N SER A 12 -9.12 12.13 12.78
CA SER A 12 -8.81 13.53 13.10
C SER A 12 -7.39 13.96 12.66
N GLY A 13 -6.53 13.02 12.28
CA GLY A 13 -5.15 13.29 11.82
C GLY A 13 -4.10 12.42 12.47
N ILE A 14 -2.84 12.85 12.39
CA ILE A 14 -1.69 12.12 12.92
C ILE A 14 -1.66 12.25 14.45
N VAL A 15 -1.58 11.12 15.14
CA VAL A 15 -1.53 11.02 16.60
C VAL A 15 -0.16 10.58 17.14
N GLY A 16 0.70 10.04 16.28
CA GLY A 16 2.05 9.66 16.63
C GLY A 16 2.93 9.48 15.40
N LEU A 17 4.18 9.85 15.51
CA LEU A 17 5.18 9.68 14.47
C LEU A 17 6.55 9.46 15.09
N GLY A 18 7.33 8.55 14.54
CA GLY A 18 8.70 8.32 14.97
C GLY A 18 9.60 7.92 13.82
N THR A 19 10.86 8.27 13.92
CA THR A 19 11.89 7.98 12.93
C THR A 19 13.14 7.42 13.60
N ALA A 20 13.88 6.60 12.89
CA ALA A 20 15.13 6.03 13.39
C ALA A 20 16.09 5.72 12.24
N GLY A 21 17.38 5.83 12.50
CA GLY A 21 18.44 5.47 11.57
C GLY A 21 18.68 6.50 10.48
N TYR A 22 19.18 6.05 9.33
CA TYR A 22 19.77 6.91 8.31
C TYR A 22 19.28 6.54 6.91
N THR A 23 19.37 7.52 6.00
CA THR A 23 19.00 7.32 4.59
C THR A 23 19.92 6.34 3.88
N ASP A 24 21.18 6.22 4.31
CA ASP A 24 22.17 5.32 3.75
C ASP A 24 23.21 4.84 4.79
N THR A 25 24.14 3.98 4.37
CA THR A 25 25.20 3.44 5.23
C THR A 25 26.29 4.45 5.56
N THR A 26 26.35 5.61 4.90
CA THR A 26 27.33 6.68 5.23
C THR A 26 26.92 7.43 6.48
N ARG A 27 25.66 7.36 6.90
CA ARG A 27 25.07 7.98 8.09
C ARG A 27 25.16 9.51 8.12
N HIS A 28 25.19 10.15 6.93
CA HIS A 28 25.24 11.61 6.86
C HIS A 28 23.85 12.24 7.05
N HIS A 29 22.78 11.55 6.61
CA HIS A 29 21.41 12.05 6.70
C HIS A 29 20.55 11.11 7.52
N ALA A 30 20.08 11.59 8.67
CA ALA A 30 19.10 10.86 9.48
C ALA A 30 17.75 10.80 8.76
N ILE A 31 17.01 9.73 9.01
CA ILE A 31 15.61 9.66 8.60
C ILE A 31 14.79 10.69 9.39
N ASP A 32 13.99 11.48 8.71
CA ASP A 32 13.02 12.41 9.27
C ASP A 32 11.59 12.10 8.79
N GLN A 33 10.62 12.88 9.23
CA GLN A 33 9.21 12.70 8.91
C GLN A 33 8.88 12.87 7.42
N ASP A 34 9.69 13.64 6.69
CA ASP A 34 9.55 13.99 5.28
C ASP A 34 10.45 13.12 4.38
N THR A 35 11.28 12.26 4.97
CA THR A 35 12.11 11.32 4.19
C THR A 35 11.23 10.39 3.37
N VAL A 36 11.44 10.38 2.05
CA VAL A 36 10.62 9.61 1.11
C VAL A 36 11.14 8.19 0.96
N PHE A 37 10.21 7.24 1.03
CA PHE A 37 10.45 5.81 0.79
C PHE A 37 9.66 5.33 -0.41
N ARG A 38 10.09 4.23 -1.02
CA ARG A 38 9.25 3.44 -1.91
C ARG A 38 8.26 2.64 -1.07
N VAL A 39 6.97 2.84 -1.28
CA VAL A 39 5.95 2.09 -0.54
C VAL A 39 5.59 0.76 -1.22
N ALA A 40 6.19 0.47 -2.37
CA ALA A 40 6.01 -0.78 -3.11
C ALA A 40 4.52 -1.14 -3.26
N SER A 41 4.10 -2.37 -2.96
CA SER A 41 2.73 -2.83 -3.14
C SER A 41 1.67 -2.13 -2.29
N VAL A 42 2.04 -1.29 -1.32
CA VAL A 42 1.10 -0.34 -0.69
C VAL A 42 0.52 0.63 -1.74
N SER A 43 1.20 0.83 -2.88
CA SER A 43 0.66 1.57 -4.04
C SER A 43 -0.71 1.08 -4.50
N LYS A 44 -1.03 -0.20 -4.30
CA LYS A 44 -2.32 -0.79 -4.67
C LYS A 44 -3.49 -0.15 -3.92
N THR A 45 -3.28 0.28 -2.68
CA THR A 45 -4.30 0.96 -1.90
C THR A 45 -4.64 2.32 -2.50
N PHE A 46 -3.65 3.04 -2.98
CA PHE A 46 -3.81 4.32 -3.68
C PHE A 46 -4.47 4.16 -5.04
N ALA A 47 -4.06 3.13 -5.81
CA ALA A 47 -4.69 2.83 -7.10
C ALA A 47 -6.17 2.48 -6.94
N ALA A 48 -6.52 1.71 -5.91
CA ALA A 48 -7.90 1.38 -5.59
C ALA A 48 -8.69 2.63 -5.14
N GLY A 49 -8.10 3.49 -4.31
CA GLY A 49 -8.70 4.77 -3.91
C GLY A 49 -8.99 5.67 -5.12
N LEU A 50 -8.01 5.87 -6.02
CA LEU A 50 -8.21 6.65 -7.25
C LEU A 50 -9.29 6.02 -8.13
N THR A 51 -9.28 4.69 -8.30
CA THR A 51 -10.31 3.99 -9.07
C THR A 51 -11.70 4.23 -8.50
N GLY A 52 -11.87 4.12 -7.19
CA GLY A 52 -13.15 4.38 -6.52
C GLY A 52 -13.63 5.82 -6.70
N ILE A 53 -12.73 6.81 -6.61
CA ILE A 53 -13.02 8.22 -6.89
C ILE A 53 -13.55 8.39 -8.33
N LEU A 54 -12.85 7.82 -9.32
CA LEU A 54 -13.22 7.95 -10.73
C LEU A 54 -14.54 7.24 -11.06
N ILE A 55 -14.83 6.11 -10.42
CA ILE A 55 -16.13 5.42 -10.54
C ILE A 55 -17.25 6.28 -9.96
N ARG A 56 -17.04 6.92 -8.81
CA ARG A 56 -18.00 7.88 -8.23
C ARG A 56 -18.25 9.08 -9.16
N GLU A 57 -17.25 9.48 -9.94
CA GLU A 57 -17.38 10.53 -10.98
C GLU A 57 -18.04 10.02 -12.27
N GLY A 58 -18.44 8.74 -12.31
CA GLY A 58 -19.13 8.15 -13.46
C GLY A 58 -18.24 7.90 -14.69
N ARG A 59 -16.91 7.76 -14.49
CA ARG A 59 -15.98 7.54 -15.60
C ARG A 59 -16.04 6.12 -16.15
N PHE A 60 -16.26 5.14 -15.31
CA PHE A 60 -16.43 3.72 -15.60
C PHE A 60 -17.01 3.02 -14.36
N SER A 61 -17.20 1.71 -14.38
CA SER A 61 -17.82 0.94 -13.30
C SER A 61 -16.99 -0.27 -12.88
N TRP A 62 -17.15 -0.75 -11.65
CA TRP A 62 -16.48 -1.95 -11.16
C TRP A 62 -16.74 -3.17 -12.03
N GLY A 63 -17.97 -3.30 -12.52
CA GLY A 63 -18.42 -4.41 -13.36
C GLY A 63 -18.02 -4.32 -14.83
N ASP A 64 -17.38 -3.25 -15.28
CA ASP A 64 -16.97 -3.10 -16.66
C ASP A 64 -15.89 -4.10 -17.04
N ARG A 65 -15.92 -4.59 -18.28
CA ARG A 65 -14.94 -5.54 -18.79
C ARG A 65 -13.61 -4.83 -19.09
N VAL A 66 -12.50 -5.39 -18.65
CA VAL A 66 -11.18 -4.83 -18.90
C VAL A 66 -10.91 -4.68 -20.41
N ILE A 67 -11.34 -5.65 -21.21
CA ILE A 67 -11.15 -5.68 -22.66
C ILE A 67 -11.81 -4.50 -23.41
N ASP A 68 -12.83 -3.87 -22.85
CA ASP A 68 -13.48 -2.71 -23.44
C ASP A 68 -12.59 -1.46 -23.43
N TYR A 69 -11.67 -1.41 -22.46
CA TYR A 69 -10.71 -0.33 -22.29
C TYR A 69 -9.31 -0.70 -22.78
N VAL A 70 -8.92 -1.96 -22.63
CA VAL A 70 -7.61 -2.52 -23.01
C VAL A 70 -7.82 -3.63 -24.03
N PRO A 71 -8.08 -3.29 -25.31
CA PRO A 71 -8.45 -4.27 -26.35
C PRO A 71 -7.35 -5.31 -26.62
N ASP A 72 -6.10 -5.01 -26.28
CA ASP A 72 -4.97 -5.93 -26.41
C ASP A 72 -4.81 -6.91 -25.23
N PHE A 73 -5.62 -6.76 -24.17
CA PHE A 73 -5.68 -7.73 -23.12
C PHE A 73 -6.30 -9.04 -23.62
N ARG A 74 -5.44 -10.00 -23.96
CA ARG A 74 -5.81 -11.32 -24.47
C ARG A 74 -5.13 -12.41 -23.66
N ILE A 75 -5.93 -13.40 -23.25
CA ILE A 75 -5.48 -14.60 -22.54
C ILE A 75 -5.86 -15.84 -23.35
N ASN A 76 -5.32 -16.99 -22.97
CA ASN A 76 -5.80 -18.28 -23.48
C ASN A 76 -7.11 -18.64 -22.78
N GLY A 77 -8.20 -18.09 -23.30
CA GLY A 77 -9.54 -18.17 -22.75
C GLY A 77 -10.37 -16.93 -23.08
N ASP A 78 -11.54 -16.82 -22.51
CA ASP A 78 -12.45 -15.67 -22.74
C ASP A 78 -12.03 -14.46 -21.88
N SER A 79 -11.24 -13.56 -22.47
CA SER A 79 -10.77 -12.33 -21.80
C SER A 79 -11.93 -11.41 -21.38
N SER A 80 -13.14 -11.57 -21.93
CA SER A 80 -14.29 -10.71 -21.58
C SER A 80 -14.87 -10.98 -20.19
N GLN A 81 -14.47 -12.07 -19.55
CA GLN A 81 -14.90 -12.40 -18.19
C GLN A 81 -14.16 -11.59 -17.12
N VAL A 82 -12.99 -11.02 -17.45
CA VAL A 82 -12.22 -10.22 -16.49
C VAL A 82 -12.77 -8.80 -16.41
N ARG A 83 -13.20 -8.41 -15.20
CA ARG A 83 -13.78 -7.10 -14.88
C ARG A 83 -12.80 -6.24 -14.09
N ILE A 84 -13.07 -4.94 -13.99
CA ILE A 84 -12.26 -3.99 -13.20
C ILE A 84 -12.14 -4.44 -11.74
N GLU A 85 -13.23 -4.86 -11.11
CA GLU A 85 -13.20 -5.39 -9.74
C GLU A 85 -12.31 -6.62 -9.59
N HIS A 86 -12.16 -7.47 -10.61
CA HIS A 86 -11.26 -8.62 -10.56
C HIS A 86 -9.78 -8.21 -10.58
N LEU A 87 -9.43 -7.12 -11.31
CA LEU A 87 -8.06 -6.57 -11.26
C LEU A 87 -7.73 -6.09 -9.85
N LEU A 88 -8.55 -5.20 -9.31
CA LEU A 88 -8.31 -4.56 -8.02
C LEU A 88 -8.50 -5.56 -6.85
N GLY A 89 -9.36 -6.55 -7.02
CA GLY A 89 -9.66 -7.63 -6.07
C GLY A 89 -8.66 -8.78 -6.11
N GLN A 90 -7.62 -8.73 -6.97
CA GLN A 90 -6.66 -9.84 -7.11
C GLN A 90 -7.35 -11.19 -7.35
N SER A 91 -8.41 -11.18 -8.16
CA SER A 91 -9.29 -12.34 -8.40
C SER A 91 -9.58 -12.58 -9.88
N THR A 92 -8.62 -12.26 -10.74
CA THR A 92 -8.74 -12.46 -12.19
C THR A 92 -8.87 -13.93 -12.61
N GLY A 93 -8.57 -14.87 -11.71
CA GLY A 93 -8.56 -16.30 -12.01
C GLY A 93 -7.34 -16.78 -12.78
N LEU A 94 -6.35 -15.92 -13.02
CA LEU A 94 -5.10 -16.26 -13.70
C LEU A 94 -4.02 -16.64 -12.70
N MET A 95 -2.91 -17.25 -13.17
CA MET A 95 -1.81 -17.71 -12.31
C MET A 95 -1.25 -16.56 -11.47
N PRO A 96 -1.10 -16.73 -10.12
CA PRO A 96 -0.50 -15.72 -9.27
C PRO A 96 0.95 -15.43 -9.67
N HIS A 97 1.37 -14.16 -9.51
CA HIS A 97 2.71 -13.67 -9.84
C HIS A 97 3.12 -13.89 -11.29
N ALA A 98 2.14 -13.98 -12.21
CA ALA A 98 2.41 -14.16 -13.62
C ALA A 98 3.35 -13.05 -14.13
N TYR A 99 4.52 -13.49 -14.62
CA TYR A 99 5.56 -12.66 -15.21
C TYR A 99 6.21 -11.60 -14.30
N ASP A 100 6.09 -11.71 -12.98
CA ASP A 100 6.79 -10.83 -12.04
C ASP A 100 8.31 -10.89 -12.24
N ASN A 101 8.87 -12.07 -12.55
CA ASN A 101 10.27 -12.26 -12.90
C ASN A 101 10.68 -11.42 -14.14
N LEU A 102 9.81 -11.29 -15.12
CA LEU A 102 10.11 -10.47 -16.33
C LEU A 102 10.08 -8.97 -16.01
N ILE A 103 9.27 -8.54 -15.04
CA ILE A 103 9.34 -7.17 -14.52
C ILE A 103 10.70 -6.95 -13.84
N GLU A 104 11.15 -7.90 -13.02
CA GLU A 104 12.44 -7.87 -12.32
C GLU A 104 13.61 -7.86 -13.28
N ASP A 105 13.54 -8.64 -14.35
CA ASP A 105 14.53 -8.68 -15.44
C ASP A 105 14.51 -7.42 -16.33
N GLY A 106 13.54 -6.54 -16.12
CA GLY A 106 13.46 -5.26 -16.81
C GLY A 106 12.88 -5.31 -18.22
N LEU A 107 12.12 -6.36 -18.57
CA LEU A 107 11.42 -6.39 -19.86
C LEU A 107 10.43 -5.20 -19.97
N PRO A 108 10.28 -4.61 -21.17
CA PRO A 108 9.23 -3.63 -21.45
C PRO A 108 7.84 -4.21 -21.14
N LEU A 109 6.96 -3.37 -20.56
CA LEU A 109 5.63 -3.83 -20.13
C LEU A 109 4.79 -4.37 -21.29
N GLU A 110 4.91 -3.77 -22.46
CA GLU A 110 4.23 -4.20 -23.69
C GLU A 110 4.61 -5.64 -24.07
N ARG A 111 5.90 -6.00 -23.91
CA ARG A 111 6.39 -7.36 -24.16
C ARG A 111 5.88 -8.37 -23.14
N ILE A 112 5.66 -7.94 -21.91
CA ILE A 112 5.04 -8.75 -20.85
C ILE A 112 3.55 -8.95 -21.17
N GLN A 113 2.86 -7.90 -21.61
CA GLN A 113 1.44 -7.96 -21.99
C GLN A 113 1.17 -8.89 -23.18
N GLU A 114 2.07 -8.95 -24.18
CA GLU A 114 1.98 -9.92 -25.27
C GLU A 114 1.93 -11.37 -24.78
N LYS A 115 2.60 -11.66 -23.64
CA LYS A 115 2.64 -12.99 -23.03
C LYS A 115 1.38 -13.37 -22.28
N TYR A 116 0.46 -12.46 -22.00
CA TYR A 116 -0.81 -12.81 -21.36
C TYR A 116 -1.59 -13.83 -22.18
N ARG A 117 -1.40 -13.90 -23.50
CA ARG A 117 -2.00 -14.91 -24.39
C ARG A 117 -1.62 -16.35 -24.02
N GLU A 118 -0.55 -16.53 -23.24
CA GLU A 118 -0.10 -17.83 -22.74
C GLU A 118 -0.82 -18.24 -21.43
N LEU A 119 -1.48 -17.27 -20.74
CA LEU A 119 -2.14 -17.50 -19.46
C LEU A 119 -3.53 -18.09 -19.65
N SER A 120 -3.82 -19.15 -18.91
CA SER A 120 -5.15 -19.77 -18.81
C SER A 120 -5.74 -19.54 -17.42
N TYR A 121 -7.05 -19.61 -17.32
CA TYR A 121 -7.73 -19.59 -16.04
C TYR A 121 -7.37 -20.82 -15.19
N ILE A 122 -7.02 -20.57 -13.91
CA ILE A 122 -6.89 -21.63 -12.88
C ILE A 122 -8.17 -21.74 -12.05
N CYS A 123 -9.02 -20.71 -12.07
CA CYS A 123 -10.36 -20.65 -11.52
C CYS A 123 -11.17 -19.61 -12.29
N GLN A 124 -12.49 -19.57 -12.10
CA GLN A 124 -13.32 -18.51 -12.66
C GLN A 124 -12.93 -17.14 -12.06
N PRO A 125 -12.96 -16.04 -12.85
CA PRO A 125 -12.79 -14.69 -12.31
C PRO A 125 -13.74 -14.43 -11.13
N GLY A 126 -13.20 -13.86 -10.06
CA GLY A 126 -13.92 -13.63 -8.80
C GLY A 126 -13.92 -14.81 -7.83
N ALA A 127 -13.57 -16.04 -8.26
CA ALA A 127 -13.72 -17.25 -7.44
C ALA A 127 -12.51 -17.58 -6.57
N CYS A 128 -11.31 -17.11 -6.90
CA CYS A 128 -10.11 -17.38 -6.12
C CYS A 128 -9.14 -16.20 -6.09
N TYR A 129 -8.35 -16.14 -5.02
CA TYR A 129 -7.29 -15.16 -4.87
C TYR A 129 -6.08 -15.50 -5.73
N SER A 130 -5.66 -14.55 -6.53
CA SER A 130 -4.51 -14.64 -7.41
C SER A 130 -3.76 -13.31 -7.47
N TYR A 131 -2.76 -13.16 -6.60
CA TYR A 131 -1.99 -11.92 -6.52
C TYR A 131 -1.15 -11.68 -7.77
N GLN A 132 -1.30 -10.52 -8.38
CA GLN A 132 -0.62 -10.14 -9.61
C GLN A 132 -0.20 -8.67 -9.59
N ASN A 133 0.94 -8.34 -10.21
CA ASN A 133 1.43 -6.98 -10.34
C ASN A 133 1.16 -6.40 -11.74
N SER A 134 1.57 -7.11 -12.79
CA SER A 134 1.40 -6.62 -14.17
C SER A 134 -0.08 -6.50 -14.55
N ILE A 135 -0.89 -7.54 -14.26
CA ILE A 135 -2.33 -7.56 -14.61
C ILE A 135 -3.12 -6.57 -13.75
N PHE A 136 -2.82 -6.45 -12.45
CA PHE A 136 -3.39 -5.39 -11.60
C PHE A 136 -3.18 -4.01 -12.22
N SER A 137 -2.00 -3.78 -12.80
CA SER A 137 -1.65 -2.48 -13.37
C SER A 137 -2.36 -2.15 -14.70
N LEU A 138 -3.15 -3.08 -15.25
CA LEU A 138 -4.07 -2.76 -16.37
C LEU A 138 -5.13 -1.71 -16.00
N ILE A 139 -5.30 -1.40 -14.73
CA ILE A 139 -6.14 -0.27 -14.31
C ILE A 139 -5.58 1.08 -14.79
N GLU A 140 -4.26 1.21 -15.00
CA GLU A 140 -3.64 2.45 -15.52
C GLU A 140 -4.17 2.82 -16.92
N PRO A 141 -4.07 1.99 -17.97
CA PRO A 141 -4.63 2.30 -19.27
C PRO A 141 -6.17 2.46 -19.25
N VAL A 142 -6.91 1.80 -18.35
CA VAL A 142 -8.35 2.06 -18.16
C VAL A 142 -8.58 3.50 -17.69
N ILE A 143 -7.86 3.93 -16.67
CA ILE A 143 -7.94 5.29 -16.12
C ILE A 143 -7.55 6.32 -17.18
N GLU A 144 -6.43 6.12 -17.89
CA GLU A 144 -5.94 7.06 -18.89
C GLU A 144 -6.89 7.19 -20.08
N LYS A 145 -7.46 6.07 -20.55
CA LYS A 145 -8.44 6.06 -21.65
C LYS A 145 -9.73 6.80 -21.27
N THR A 146 -10.20 6.64 -20.04
CA THR A 146 -11.49 7.21 -19.61
C THR A 146 -11.40 8.67 -19.19
N THR A 147 -10.21 9.15 -18.85
CA THR A 147 -10.00 10.51 -18.34
C THR A 147 -9.17 11.39 -19.28
N SER A 148 -8.46 10.82 -20.25
CA SER A 148 -7.46 11.50 -21.09
C SER A 148 -6.34 12.18 -20.29
N GLN A 149 -6.04 11.67 -19.08
CA GLN A 149 -4.99 12.18 -18.20
C GLN A 149 -4.13 11.01 -17.71
N SER A 150 -2.83 11.25 -17.51
CA SER A 150 -1.94 10.23 -16.99
C SER A 150 -2.29 9.84 -15.56
N TYR A 151 -2.08 8.58 -15.21
CA TYR A 151 -2.26 8.03 -13.87
C TYR A 151 -1.55 8.86 -12.81
N ALA A 152 -0.26 9.19 -13.03
CA ALA A 152 0.53 10.00 -12.11
C ALA A 152 -0.07 11.40 -11.87
N ARG A 153 -0.59 12.05 -12.94
CA ARG A 153 -1.26 13.35 -12.82
C ARG A 153 -2.54 13.25 -11.98
N LEU A 154 -3.34 12.21 -12.20
CA LEU A 154 -4.57 12.01 -11.42
C LEU A 154 -4.28 11.69 -9.95
N MET A 155 -3.25 10.87 -9.66
CA MET A 155 -2.78 10.66 -8.29
C MET A 155 -2.42 11.98 -7.61
N GLN A 156 -1.66 12.84 -8.32
CA GLN A 156 -1.27 14.15 -7.80
C GLN A 156 -2.45 15.07 -7.55
N THR A 157 -3.42 15.13 -8.49
CA THR A 157 -4.50 16.12 -8.44
C THR A 157 -5.70 15.69 -7.62
N LYS A 158 -5.97 14.38 -7.52
CA LYS A 158 -7.14 13.84 -6.82
C LYS A 158 -6.85 13.28 -5.45
N ILE A 159 -5.59 12.92 -5.17
CA ILE A 159 -5.20 12.32 -3.89
C ILE A 159 -4.12 13.16 -3.21
N PHE A 160 -2.91 13.24 -3.77
CA PHE A 160 -1.78 13.81 -3.03
C PHE A 160 -1.97 15.28 -2.67
N ARG A 161 -2.36 16.12 -3.64
CA ARG A 161 -2.57 17.56 -3.38
C ARG A 161 -3.75 17.82 -2.45
N PRO A 162 -4.96 17.23 -2.66
CA PRO A 162 -6.08 17.45 -1.75
C PRO A 162 -5.83 16.96 -0.32
N LEU A 163 -5.04 15.88 -0.15
CA LEU A 163 -4.63 15.37 1.17
C LEU A 163 -3.38 16.06 1.71
N GLU A 164 -2.82 17.06 1.00
CA GLU A 164 -1.57 17.74 1.36
C GLU A 164 -0.37 16.80 1.53
N MET A 165 -0.31 15.71 0.80
CA MET A 165 0.81 14.77 0.77
C MET A 165 1.94 15.37 -0.07
N LYS A 166 2.72 16.25 0.55
CA LYS A 166 3.65 17.16 -0.14
C LYS A 166 4.85 16.49 -0.78
N THR A 167 5.27 15.34 -0.23
CA THR A 167 6.45 14.60 -0.71
C THR A 167 6.07 13.37 -1.53
N ALA A 168 4.76 13.01 -1.56
CA ALA A 168 4.28 11.87 -2.31
C ALA A 168 4.38 12.08 -3.83
N SER A 169 4.76 11.01 -4.52
CA SER A 169 4.90 11.01 -5.98
C SER A 169 4.65 9.63 -6.57
N VAL A 170 4.51 9.56 -7.90
CA VAL A 170 4.46 8.32 -8.66
C VAL A 170 5.62 8.30 -9.64
N GLY A 171 6.39 7.20 -9.65
CA GLY A 171 7.44 7.00 -10.64
C GLY A 171 8.87 7.09 -10.10
N TYR A 172 9.81 6.65 -10.93
CA TYR A 172 11.23 6.57 -10.59
C TYR A 172 11.90 7.96 -10.50
N GLU A 173 11.73 8.79 -11.52
CA GLU A 173 12.41 10.10 -11.59
C GLU A 173 12.03 11.03 -10.43
N PRO A 174 10.74 11.20 -10.05
CA PRO A 174 10.40 12.00 -8.89
C PRO A 174 11.00 11.48 -7.57
N PHE A 175 11.21 10.15 -7.46
CA PHE A 175 11.83 9.56 -6.29
C PHE A 175 13.31 9.90 -6.20
N VAL A 176 14.08 9.58 -7.24
CA VAL A 176 15.55 9.76 -7.22
C VAL A 176 15.97 11.23 -7.29
N SER A 177 15.12 12.10 -7.79
CA SER A 177 15.34 13.56 -7.81
C SER A 177 15.03 14.24 -6.48
N ASN A 178 14.35 13.56 -5.55
CA ASN A 178 14.09 14.13 -4.23
C ASN A 178 15.36 14.02 -3.37
N PRO A 179 15.94 15.13 -2.89
CA PRO A 179 17.17 15.09 -2.10
C PRO A 179 17.00 14.38 -0.74
N ASN A 180 15.78 14.32 -0.21
CA ASN A 180 15.46 13.62 1.03
C ASN A 180 14.74 12.29 0.75
N HIS A 181 15.41 11.35 0.05
CA HIS A 181 14.90 10.00 -0.14
C HIS A 181 15.81 8.96 0.52
N ALA A 182 15.21 7.93 1.07
CA ALA A 182 15.93 6.82 1.68
C ALA A 182 16.49 5.89 0.60
N LEU A 183 17.79 5.57 0.65
CA LEU A 183 18.40 4.60 -0.27
C LEU A 183 18.13 3.16 0.17
N PRO A 184 18.00 2.21 -0.77
CA PRO A 184 17.66 0.83 -0.46
C PRO A 184 18.86 0.06 0.10
N HIS A 185 18.61 -0.84 1.07
CA HIS A 185 19.63 -1.67 1.67
C HIS A 185 19.27 -3.15 1.59
N VAL A 186 20.26 -3.94 1.19
CA VAL A 186 20.19 -5.40 1.18
C VAL A 186 21.26 -5.99 2.07
N LYS A 187 20.98 -7.17 2.64
CA LYS A 187 21.95 -7.88 3.48
C LYS A 187 22.88 -8.70 2.58
N SER A 188 24.18 -8.40 2.64
CA SER A 188 25.22 -9.12 1.92
C SER A 188 26.32 -9.54 2.89
N ARG A 189 26.59 -10.85 2.99
CA ARG A 189 27.61 -11.43 3.91
C ARG A 189 27.46 -10.93 5.36
N GLY A 190 26.22 -10.85 5.83
CA GLY A 190 25.89 -10.43 7.19
C GLY A 190 25.84 -8.91 7.42
N GLN A 191 26.26 -8.09 6.48
CA GLN A 191 26.29 -6.63 6.57
C GLN A 191 25.26 -5.99 5.66
N TRP A 192 24.69 -4.85 6.09
CA TRP A 192 23.82 -4.04 5.26
C TRP A 192 24.65 -3.24 4.27
N LYS A 193 24.23 -3.26 3.02
CA LYS A 193 24.85 -2.50 1.93
C LYS A 193 23.78 -1.68 1.21
N THR A 194 24.07 -0.42 0.99
CA THR A 194 23.29 0.43 0.09
C THR A 194 23.42 -0.08 -1.33
N ILE A 195 22.30 -0.19 -2.04
CA ILE A 195 22.27 -0.52 -3.46
C ILE A 195 21.63 0.61 -4.25
N LYS A 196 21.72 0.57 -5.58
CA LYS A 196 21.04 1.53 -6.44
C LYS A 196 19.53 1.24 -6.46
N VAL A 197 18.73 2.31 -6.48
CA VAL A 197 17.29 2.20 -6.71
C VAL A 197 17.04 1.54 -8.07
N GLN A 198 16.24 0.48 -8.09
CA GLN A 198 15.89 -0.22 -9.32
C GLN A 198 14.60 0.33 -9.93
N PRO A 199 14.57 0.67 -11.22
CA PRO A 199 13.38 1.23 -11.88
C PRO A 199 12.29 0.20 -12.21
N ASN A 200 12.59 -1.08 -12.12
CA ASN A 200 11.82 -2.19 -12.70
C ASN A 200 10.32 -2.15 -12.34
N TYR A 201 9.99 -2.16 -11.06
CA TYR A 201 8.61 -2.15 -10.57
C TYR A 201 7.89 -0.79 -10.74
N TYR A 202 8.59 0.29 -11.08
CA TYR A 202 7.93 1.56 -11.45
C TYR A 202 7.16 1.48 -12.76
N ARG A 203 7.44 0.48 -13.61
CA ARG A 203 6.67 0.21 -14.85
C ARG A 203 5.26 -0.28 -14.59
N VAL A 204 5.00 -0.81 -13.42
CA VAL A 204 3.68 -1.23 -12.95
C VAL A 204 3.22 -0.28 -11.84
N ALA A 205 3.09 1.01 -12.20
CA ALA A 205 2.90 2.09 -11.26
C ALA A 205 1.69 1.90 -10.31
N PRO A 206 0.51 1.44 -10.75
CA PRO A 206 -0.59 1.13 -9.85
C PRO A 206 -0.25 0.06 -8.80
N ALA A 207 0.60 -0.91 -9.17
CA ALA A 207 0.99 -2.00 -8.28
C ALA A 207 2.13 -1.65 -7.32
N ALA A 208 3.08 -0.77 -7.72
CA ALA A 208 4.32 -0.56 -6.94
C ALA A 208 5.02 0.80 -7.17
N GLY A 209 4.36 1.79 -7.77
CA GLY A 209 5.00 3.03 -8.22
C GLY A 209 4.90 4.23 -7.30
N VAL A 210 4.18 4.14 -6.18
CA VAL A 210 4.03 5.26 -5.23
C VAL A 210 5.26 5.38 -4.34
N ASN A 211 5.66 6.62 -4.09
CA ASN A 211 6.66 7.03 -3.11
C ASN A 211 5.99 7.95 -2.10
N ALA A 212 6.30 7.80 -0.83
CA ALA A 212 5.71 8.62 0.23
C ALA A 212 6.62 8.69 1.46
N SER A 213 6.49 9.76 2.23
CA SER A 213 7.06 9.88 3.58
C SER A 213 6.11 9.33 4.65
N ALA A 214 6.58 9.21 5.89
CA ALA A 214 5.73 8.86 7.01
C ALA A 214 4.61 9.89 7.22
N LEU A 215 4.92 11.18 7.08
CA LEU A 215 3.94 12.26 7.19
C LEU A 215 2.84 12.12 6.12
N ASP A 216 3.20 11.81 4.87
CA ASP A 216 2.23 11.55 3.80
C ASP A 216 1.36 10.33 4.11
N MET A 217 1.97 9.24 4.58
CA MET A 217 1.23 8.02 4.94
C MET A 217 0.24 8.24 6.10
N GLY A 218 0.57 9.13 7.04
CA GLY A 218 -0.36 9.52 8.10
C GLY A 218 -1.61 10.23 7.56
N LYS A 219 -1.45 11.10 6.56
CA LYS A 219 -2.56 11.77 5.88
C LYS A 219 -3.40 10.79 5.06
N TRP A 220 -2.75 9.82 4.40
CA TRP A 220 -3.43 8.73 3.72
C TRP A 220 -4.26 7.87 4.69
N LEU A 221 -3.70 7.51 5.85
CA LEU A 221 -4.42 6.78 6.89
C LEU A 221 -5.63 7.54 7.42
N ALA A 222 -5.47 8.84 7.74
CA ALA A 222 -6.58 9.68 8.18
C ALA A 222 -7.71 9.74 7.14
N ALA A 223 -7.37 9.81 5.84
CA ALA A 223 -8.35 9.77 4.76
C ALA A 223 -9.05 8.41 4.68
N GLN A 224 -8.35 7.29 4.85
CA GLN A 224 -8.92 5.94 4.87
C GLN A 224 -9.84 5.71 6.08
N LEU A 225 -9.58 6.38 7.19
CA LEU A 225 -10.44 6.40 8.39
C LEU A 225 -11.65 7.35 8.26
N GLY A 226 -11.85 7.95 7.06
CA GLY A 226 -12.99 8.84 6.79
C GLY A 226 -12.77 10.29 7.21
N GLY A 227 -11.57 10.69 7.60
CA GLY A 227 -11.25 12.06 7.99
C GLY A 227 -11.27 13.08 6.86
N GLN A 228 -11.32 12.63 5.60
CA GLN A 228 -11.33 13.50 4.41
C GLN A 228 -12.43 13.09 3.41
N PRO A 229 -13.72 13.18 3.79
CA PRO A 229 -14.84 12.65 2.99
C PRO A 229 -15.05 13.37 1.66
N THR A 230 -14.53 14.60 1.53
CA THR A 230 -14.56 15.37 0.27
C THR A 230 -13.52 14.87 -0.75
N VAL A 231 -12.49 14.16 -0.31
CA VAL A 231 -11.45 13.56 -1.16
C VAL A 231 -11.79 12.11 -1.45
N ILE A 232 -12.07 11.32 -0.41
CA ILE A 232 -12.48 9.93 -0.55
C ILE A 232 -13.80 9.74 0.19
N ASP A 233 -14.87 9.55 -0.60
CA ASP A 233 -16.20 9.28 -0.06
C ASP A 233 -16.19 8.02 0.81
N PRO A 234 -16.78 8.02 2.01
CA PRO A 234 -16.88 6.85 2.87
C PRO A 234 -17.48 5.61 2.19
N ALA A 235 -18.40 5.78 1.25
CA ALA A 235 -18.97 4.69 0.48
C ALA A 235 -17.92 4.02 -0.45
N VAL A 236 -16.93 4.79 -0.93
CA VAL A 236 -15.78 4.23 -1.65
C VAL A 236 -14.96 3.38 -0.71
N ILE A 237 -14.60 3.89 0.47
CA ILE A 237 -13.79 3.17 1.47
C ILE A 237 -14.47 1.84 1.83
N GLN A 238 -15.77 1.87 2.11
CA GLN A 238 -16.56 0.68 2.41
C GLN A 238 -16.50 -0.34 1.26
N THR A 239 -16.66 0.10 0.00
CA THR A 239 -16.57 -0.77 -1.18
C THR A 239 -15.19 -1.41 -1.31
N LEU A 240 -14.11 -0.65 -1.05
CA LEU A 240 -12.74 -1.14 -1.15
C LEU A 240 -12.40 -2.17 -0.08
N THR A 241 -12.99 -2.07 1.10
CA THR A 241 -12.70 -2.92 2.27
C THR A 241 -13.73 -4.02 2.50
N GLU A 242 -14.68 -4.20 1.60
CA GLU A 242 -15.57 -5.36 1.61
C GLU A 242 -14.77 -6.65 1.36
N PRO A 243 -14.84 -7.67 2.26
CA PRO A 243 -14.19 -8.95 2.04
C PRO A 243 -14.74 -9.66 0.80
N ARG A 244 -13.88 -10.02 -0.17
CA ARG A 244 -14.32 -10.62 -1.45
C ARG A 244 -13.80 -12.03 -1.65
N VAL A 245 -12.50 -12.25 -1.64
CA VAL A 245 -11.90 -13.56 -1.85
C VAL A 245 -11.00 -13.94 -0.68
N ALA A 246 -11.11 -15.17 -0.20
CA ALA A 246 -10.32 -15.67 0.93
C ALA A 246 -8.83 -15.79 0.56
N THR A 247 -7.96 -15.29 1.45
CA THR A 247 -6.50 -15.39 1.33
C THR A 247 -5.93 -16.36 2.37
N VAL A 248 -6.33 -17.62 2.32
CA VAL A 248 -6.01 -18.66 3.34
C VAL A 248 -4.51 -18.76 3.66
N ARG A 249 -3.63 -18.45 2.71
CA ARG A 249 -2.17 -18.47 2.95
C ARG A 249 -1.73 -17.40 3.94
N ASP A 250 -2.45 -16.29 4.05
CA ASP A 250 -2.10 -15.18 4.95
C ASP A 250 -2.25 -15.59 6.42
N THR A 251 -3.23 -16.45 6.76
CA THR A 251 -3.40 -16.99 8.13
C THR A 251 -2.24 -17.89 8.58
N ARG A 252 -1.33 -18.28 7.67
CA ARG A 252 -0.15 -19.11 7.96
C ARG A 252 1.16 -18.30 7.97
N ARG A 253 1.11 -17.00 7.72
CA ARG A 253 2.32 -16.14 7.69
C ARG A 253 2.88 -15.99 9.09
N LYS A 254 4.22 -16.09 9.20
CA LYS A 254 4.93 -15.80 10.44
C LYS A 254 4.48 -14.45 11.01
N PHE A 255 4.33 -14.33 12.30
CA PHE A 255 3.80 -13.20 13.07
C PHE A 255 2.28 -12.97 12.95
N TRP A 256 1.64 -13.31 11.84
CA TRP A 256 0.20 -13.14 11.62
C TRP A 256 -0.62 -14.38 12.04
N ARG A 257 -0.07 -15.59 11.89
CA ARG A 257 -0.78 -16.88 12.11
C ARG A 257 -1.40 -17.04 13.51
N ASP A 258 -0.80 -16.37 14.51
CA ASP A 258 -1.26 -16.45 15.89
C ASP A 258 -2.27 -15.34 16.24
N LEU A 259 -2.58 -14.46 15.27
CA LEU A 259 -3.49 -13.33 15.40
C LEU A 259 -4.71 -13.46 14.50
N LEU A 260 -4.54 -14.00 13.29
CA LEU A 260 -5.58 -14.01 12.28
C LEU A 260 -6.52 -15.19 12.47
N SER A 261 -7.81 -14.92 12.63
CA SER A 261 -8.89 -15.90 12.50
C SER A 261 -9.27 -16.11 11.02
N GLU A 262 -9.38 -15.02 10.27
CA GLU A 262 -9.70 -15.04 8.85
C GLU A 262 -8.89 -13.99 8.07
N ALA A 263 -8.73 -14.23 6.77
CA ALA A 263 -8.07 -13.29 5.87
C ALA A 263 -8.73 -13.32 4.49
N HIS A 264 -9.07 -12.13 4.00
CA HIS A 264 -9.66 -11.91 2.68
C HIS A 264 -8.89 -10.82 1.93
N TYR A 265 -9.21 -10.66 0.65
CA TYR A 265 -8.81 -9.51 -0.14
C TYR A 265 -10.06 -8.76 -0.60
N GLY A 266 -10.10 -7.46 -0.40
CA GLY A 266 -11.09 -6.53 -0.94
C GLY A 266 -10.63 -5.97 -2.29
N LEU A 267 -10.71 -4.65 -2.48
CA LEU A 267 -10.18 -3.97 -3.67
C LEU A 267 -8.95 -3.14 -3.27
N GLY A 268 -7.76 -3.66 -3.58
CA GLY A 268 -6.49 -3.04 -3.20
C GLY A 268 -6.08 -3.19 -1.73
N TRP A 269 -6.92 -3.81 -0.90
CA TRP A 269 -6.70 -4.03 0.53
C TRP A 269 -6.85 -5.50 0.91
N ARG A 270 -6.06 -5.96 1.87
CA ARG A 270 -6.29 -7.20 2.60
C ARG A 270 -7.20 -6.88 3.78
N ILE A 271 -8.17 -7.74 4.03
CA ILE A 271 -9.10 -7.60 5.13
C ILE A 271 -8.85 -8.74 6.09
N TYR A 272 -8.32 -8.41 7.24
CA TYR A 272 -7.87 -9.35 8.25
C TYR A 272 -8.77 -9.29 9.48
N SER A 273 -9.25 -10.45 9.95
CA SER A 273 -9.98 -10.60 11.19
C SER A 273 -9.04 -11.06 12.31
N LEU A 274 -8.97 -10.31 13.39
CA LEU A 274 -8.18 -10.56 14.59
C LEU A 274 -9.16 -10.78 15.78
N GLY A 275 -9.64 -12.02 15.94
CA GLY A 275 -10.77 -12.28 16.83
C GLY A 275 -12.03 -11.60 16.32
N GLU A 276 -12.63 -10.73 17.13
CA GLU A 276 -13.84 -9.95 16.78
C GLU A 276 -13.50 -8.64 16.01
N HIS A 277 -12.23 -8.26 15.95
CA HIS A 277 -11.78 -7.02 15.33
C HIS A 277 -11.40 -7.20 13.87
N GLN A 278 -11.59 -6.15 13.08
CA GLN A 278 -11.21 -6.14 11.67
C GLN A 278 -10.24 -5.01 11.36
N ILE A 279 -9.25 -5.32 10.53
CA ILE A 279 -8.33 -4.33 9.97
C ILE A 279 -8.26 -4.43 8.45
N ALA A 280 -8.14 -3.30 7.79
CA ALA A 280 -7.67 -3.22 6.41
C ALA A 280 -6.13 -3.10 6.43
N TYR A 281 -5.43 -3.95 5.68
CA TYR A 281 -3.97 -4.08 5.70
C TYR A 281 -3.41 -4.19 4.29
N HIS A 282 -2.25 -3.62 4.05
CA HIS A 282 -1.42 -3.96 2.90
C HIS A 282 0.06 -3.86 3.25
N SER A 283 0.85 -4.80 2.71
CA SER A 283 2.31 -4.76 2.81
C SER A 283 2.95 -4.48 1.47
N GLY A 284 4.10 -3.85 1.48
CA GLY A 284 4.93 -3.58 0.32
C GLY A 284 6.33 -4.16 0.45
N TRP A 285 6.84 -4.68 -0.66
CA TRP A 285 8.22 -5.14 -0.78
C TRP A 285 8.73 -4.91 -2.20
N VAL A 286 9.83 -4.22 -2.30
CA VAL A 286 10.75 -4.20 -3.45
C VAL A 286 12.15 -4.25 -2.90
N SER A 287 13.14 -4.56 -3.74
CA SER A 287 14.53 -4.72 -3.28
C SER A 287 14.99 -3.53 -2.44
N GLY A 288 15.39 -3.82 -1.21
CA GLY A 288 15.88 -2.85 -0.23
C GLY A 288 14.83 -2.01 0.49
N TYR A 289 13.51 -2.24 0.29
CA TYR A 289 12.44 -1.52 0.99
C TYR A 289 11.35 -2.44 1.51
N ARG A 290 10.77 -2.04 2.62
CA ARG A 290 9.55 -2.61 3.19
C ARG A 290 8.61 -1.48 3.60
N ALA A 291 7.32 -1.71 3.38
CA ALA A 291 6.26 -0.83 3.85
C ALA A 291 5.07 -1.66 4.33
N ASP A 292 4.49 -1.28 5.43
CA ASP A 292 3.20 -1.80 5.90
C ASP A 292 2.27 -0.64 6.15
N VAL A 293 0.98 -0.82 5.83
CA VAL A 293 -0.10 0.10 6.17
C VAL A 293 -1.28 -0.72 6.67
N ALA A 294 -1.87 -0.31 7.78
CA ALA A 294 -3.06 -0.96 8.32
C ALA A 294 -3.91 0.02 9.12
N TRP A 295 -5.22 -0.18 9.14
CA TRP A 295 -6.16 0.64 9.91
C TRP A 295 -7.40 -0.15 10.30
N SER A 296 -8.04 0.26 11.39
CA SER A 296 -9.32 -0.24 11.88
C SER A 296 -10.29 0.93 12.01
N ASP A 297 -11.42 0.87 11.33
CA ASP A 297 -12.49 1.87 11.43
C ASP A 297 -13.16 1.82 12.81
N GLU A 298 -13.37 0.61 13.33
CA GLU A 298 -13.97 0.37 14.64
C GLU A 298 -13.22 1.10 15.77
N HIS A 299 -11.88 1.09 15.70
CA HIS A 299 -11.01 1.67 16.73
C HIS A 299 -10.50 3.06 16.38
N ASP A 300 -10.89 3.61 15.22
CA ASP A 300 -10.41 4.90 14.71
C ASP A 300 -8.90 5.06 14.80
N ILE A 301 -8.16 4.04 14.39
CA ILE A 301 -6.69 4.04 14.44
C ILE A 301 -6.08 3.34 13.24
N GLY A 302 -4.96 3.86 12.79
CA GLY A 302 -4.16 3.24 11.73
C GLY A 302 -2.67 3.46 11.96
N ILE A 303 -1.87 2.57 11.38
CA ILE A 303 -0.40 2.64 11.41
C ILE A 303 0.16 2.46 10.00
N ALA A 304 1.20 3.22 9.68
CA ALA A 304 2.09 2.90 8.58
C ALA A 304 3.53 2.80 9.08
N VAL A 305 4.28 1.83 8.56
CA VAL A 305 5.69 1.63 8.85
C VAL A 305 6.44 1.58 7.53
N LEU A 306 7.52 2.34 7.42
CA LEU A 306 8.37 2.46 6.23
C LEU A 306 9.81 2.11 6.63
N MET A 307 10.47 1.26 5.84
CA MET A 307 11.85 0.84 6.09
C MET A 307 12.64 0.81 4.79
N ASN A 308 13.87 1.30 4.83
CA ASN A 308 14.82 1.20 3.72
C ASN A 308 15.71 -0.04 3.81
N VAL A 309 15.14 -1.14 4.27
CA VAL A 309 15.83 -2.41 4.52
C VAL A 309 14.89 -3.60 4.30
N GLU A 310 15.45 -4.71 3.83
CA GLU A 310 14.74 -5.98 3.76
C GLU A 310 14.73 -6.69 5.12
N GLY A 311 13.67 -7.42 5.41
CA GLY A 311 13.56 -8.20 6.64
C GLY A 311 12.12 -8.42 7.08
N SER A 312 11.93 -9.25 8.09
CA SER A 312 10.62 -9.59 8.66
C SER A 312 10.24 -8.72 9.87
N SER A 313 11.14 -7.85 10.35
CA SER A 313 10.91 -6.99 11.53
C SER A 313 9.73 -6.04 11.35
N ILE A 314 9.45 -5.62 10.11
CA ILE A 314 8.26 -4.79 9.84
C ILE A 314 6.96 -5.51 10.23
N SER A 315 6.83 -6.79 9.87
CA SER A 315 5.63 -7.57 10.23
C SER A 315 5.54 -7.79 11.74
N GLU A 316 6.67 -7.93 12.43
CA GLU A 316 6.71 -8.03 13.89
C GLU A 316 6.24 -6.71 14.54
N LEU A 317 6.73 -5.57 14.06
CA LEU A 317 6.29 -4.25 14.52
C LEU A 317 4.79 -4.04 14.31
N THR A 318 4.30 -4.31 13.10
CA THR A 318 2.88 -4.13 12.77
C THR A 318 1.97 -5.04 13.61
N THR A 319 2.35 -6.31 13.80
CA THR A 319 1.56 -7.24 14.63
C THR A 319 1.62 -6.91 16.12
N THR A 320 2.77 -6.46 16.61
CA THR A 320 2.90 -5.98 18.01
C THR A 320 2.02 -4.76 18.26
N PHE A 321 2.00 -3.81 17.32
CA PHE A 321 1.11 -2.65 17.41
C PHE A 321 -0.36 -3.08 17.55
N TRP A 322 -0.84 -4.02 16.72
CA TRP A 322 -2.25 -4.44 16.78
C TRP A 322 -2.59 -5.21 18.05
N ARG A 323 -1.67 -6.04 18.58
CA ARG A 323 -1.86 -6.65 19.89
C ARG A 323 -2.04 -5.60 20.98
N MET A 324 -1.14 -4.62 21.03
CA MET A 324 -1.21 -3.54 22.02
C MET A 324 -2.47 -2.69 21.86
N ALA A 325 -2.83 -2.35 20.60
CA ALA A 325 -3.99 -1.54 20.32
C ALA A 325 -5.29 -2.21 20.82
N PHE A 326 -5.48 -3.49 20.52
CA PHE A 326 -6.71 -4.20 20.92
C PHE A 326 -6.76 -4.57 22.42
N GLU A 327 -5.60 -4.73 23.06
CA GLU A 327 -5.54 -4.99 24.50
C GLU A 327 -5.69 -3.74 25.37
N GLN A 328 -5.26 -2.58 24.88
CA GLN A 328 -5.08 -1.36 25.70
C GLN A 328 -6.04 -0.21 25.37
N ILE A 329 -6.65 -0.19 24.18
CA ILE A 329 -7.51 0.94 23.78
C ILE A 329 -8.73 1.13 24.71
N PRO A 330 -9.46 0.11 25.17
CA PRO A 330 -10.57 0.28 26.09
C PRO A 330 -10.14 0.86 27.44
N SER A 331 -9.01 0.41 28.00
CA SER A 331 -8.53 0.86 29.31
C SER A 331 -7.83 2.22 29.24
N PHE A 332 -7.11 2.51 28.15
CA PHE A 332 -6.34 3.74 28.02
C PHE A 332 -7.21 5.00 27.82
N ALA A 333 -8.30 4.89 27.08
CA ALA A 333 -9.24 5.99 26.86
C ALA A 333 -10.07 6.29 28.12
N GLU A 334 -10.44 5.28 28.90
CA GLU A 334 -11.21 5.43 30.12
C GLU A 334 -10.35 5.91 31.31
N GLU A 335 -9.08 5.46 31.41
CA GLU A 335 -8.20 5.78 32.52
C GLU A 335 -7.46 7.13 32.42
N ASN A 336 -7.29 7.70 31.21
CA ASN A 336 -6.46 8.90 31.04
C ASN A 336 -6.88 9.87 29.92
N PRO A 337 -8.06 10.51 29.97
CA PRO A 337 -8.45 11.51 28.94
C PRO A 337 -7.47 12.70 28.87
N LYS A 338 -6.79 13.03 29.99
CA LYS A 338 -5.76 14.10 30.02
C LYS A 338 -4.41 13.68 29.39
N ARG A 339 -4.06 12.38 29.43
CA ARG A 339 -2.84 11.86 28.81
C ARG A 339 -2.99 11.70 27.30
N VAL A 340 -4.17 11.32 26.85
CA VAL A 340 -4.52 11.30 25.41
C VAL A 340 -4.49 12.73 24.85
N ALA A 341 -5.07 13.71 25.56
CA ALA A 341 -5.00 15.11 25.19
C ALA A 341 -3.55 15.66 25.17
N ALA A 342 -2.70 15.21 26.11
CA ALA A 342 -1.29 15.62 26.16
C ALA A 342 -0.41 14.95 25.06
N LEU A 343 -0.76 13.75 24.59
CA LEU A 343 -0.11 13.12 23.42
C LEU A 343 -0.53 13.76 22.10
N LEU A 344 -1.64 14.50 22.10
CA LEU A 344 -2.15 15.26 20.97
C LEU A 344 -1.64 16.72 20.94
N ASP A 345 -0.78 17.12 21.92
CA ASP A 345 -0.21 18.45 21.96
C ASP A 345 0.95 18.55 20.94
N PRO A 346 0.82 19.38 19.90
CA PRO A 346 1.85 19.56 18.87
C PRO A 346 3.18 20.17 19.38
N ALA A 347 3.25 20.53 20.67
CA ALA A 347 4.43 21.10 21.31
C ALA A 347 5.37 20.08 21.98
N LEU A 348 5.04 18.77 21.96
CA LEU A 348 5.92 17.75 22.55
C LEU A 348 7.11 17.45 21.64
N PRO A 349 8.37 17.51 22.16
CA PRO A 349 9.55 17.14 21.40
C PRO A 349 9.52 15.63 21.06
N ALA A 350 10.04 15.29 19.88
CA ALA A 350 10.21 13.91 19.44
C ALA A 350 10.83 13.05 20.57
N ILE A 351 10.24 11.89 20.83
CA ILE A 351 10.75 10.94 21.81
C ILE A 351 12.15 10.49 21.37
N VAL A 352 13.18 11.10 21.92
CA VAL A 352 14.56 10.63 21.82
C VAL A 352 14.66 9.40 22.71
N THR A 353 14.69 8.21 22.11
CA THR A 353 15.03 6.98 22.84
C THR A 353 16.50 7.06 23.22
N ALA A 354 16.73 7.16 24.53
CA ALA A 354 18.07 7.07 25.10
C ALA A 354 18.74 5.73 24.77
N ASP A 355 20.02 5.79 24.47
CA ASP A 355 20.95 4.66 24.38
C ASP A 355 20.84 3.71 25.56
N ARG A 356 20.72 2.40 25.26
CA ARG A 356 21.42 1.31 25.93
C ARG A 356 21.57 0.12 24.98
#